data_565b62b54fc16e34d3e3d381e19630d5
#
_entry.id   565b62b54fc16e34d3e3d381e19630d5
#
_cell.length_a   1.000
_cell.length_b   1.000
_cell.length_c   1.000
_cell.angle_alpha   90.00
_cell.angle_beta   90.00
_cell.angle_gamma   90.00
#
_symmetry.space_group_name_H-M   'P 1'
#
loop_
_entity.id
_entity.type
_entity.pdbx_description
1 polymer ?
#
loop_
_entity_poly.entity_id
_entity_poly.type
_entity_poly.pdbx_seq_one_letter_code
_entity_poly.pdbx_strand_id
1 'polypeptide(L)'
;MNVDLLLSNISRHISLTREEVEFFTSLLRSRSLANGEFLLREGDVCRYESFVVKGCLKTYYLDETGIEHIIDFSIEEWWADDLYSLLTQTPSKSNIKAIDDTDVLQIGKTDLELLYNKIPKFERFFRILFQNAYIAQREQINLALSASARERYLLFIKKKPYAEKRFSQKDIASYLGVTPQFLSTLRKKTRSG
;
A
#
# COMPACT_ATOMS: atom_id res chain seq x y z
N MET A 1 -8.21 20.37 1.44
CA MET A 1 -7.82 19.00 1.05
C MET A 1 -7.11 19.08 -0.29
N ASN A 2 -5.84 18.67 -0.40
CA ASN A 2 -5.13 18.66 -1.68
C ASN A 2 -5.45 17.34 -2.40
N VAL A 3 -6.19 17.39 -3.50
CA VAL A 3 -6.62 16.22 -4.29
C VAL A 3 -5.84 16.07 -5.59
N ASP A 4 -4.91 16.98 -5.90
CA ASP A 4 -4.26 17.06 -7.20
C ASP A 4 -3.48 15.78 -7.53
N LEU A 5 -2.77 15.22 -6.54
CA LEU A 5 -2.02 13.98 -6.71
C LEU A 5 -2.92 12.79 -7.03
N LEU A 6 -4.08 12.68 -6.35
CA LEU A 6 -5.07 11.64 -6.59
C LEU A 6 -5.73 11.81 -7.98
N LEU A 7 -6.11 13.02 -8.35
CA LEU A 7 -6.68 13.29 -9.68
C LEU A 7 -5.67 13.01 -10.80
N SER A 8 -4.39 13.36 -10.59
CA SER A 8 -3.31 12.99 -11.52
C SER A 8 -3.16 11.47 -11.66
N ASN A 9 -3.23 10.72 -10.56
CA ASN A 9 -3.19 9.26 -10.57
C ASN A 9 -4.37 8.67 -11.37
N ILE A 10 -5.59 9.16 -11.11
CA ILE A 10 -6.82 8.72 -11.79
C ILE A 10 -6.78 9.03 -13.28
N SER A 11 -6.28 10.21 -13.66
CA SER A 11 -6.23 10.67 -15.07
C SER A 11 -5.38 9.80 -15.98
N ARG A 12 -4.49 8.98 -15.43
CA ARG A 12 -3.70 7.98 -16.18
C ARG A 12 -4.58 6.85 -16.78
N HIS A 13 -5.79 6.68 -16.27
CA HIS A 13 -6.65 5.55 -16.61
C HIS A 13 -8.03 5.94 -17.10
N ILE A 14 -8.58 7.06 -16.63
CA ILE A 14 -9.90 7.57 -17.01
C ILE A 14 -9.88 9.10 -17.09
N SER A 15 -10.78 9.66 -17.92
CA SER A 15 -10.99 11.11 -18.00
C SER A 15 -12.27 11.49 -17.29
N LEU A 16 -12.21 12.50 -16.42
CA LEU A 16 -13.35 13.02 -15.66
C LEU A 16 -13.74 14.41 -16.16
N THR A 17 -15.05 14.71 -16.18
CA THR A 17 -15.55 16.07 -16.35
C THR A 17 -15.38 16.85 -15.03
N ARG A 18 -15.60 18.16 -15.08
CA ARG A 18 -15.56 19.01 -13.88
C ARG A 18 -16.59 18.58 -12.84
N GLU A 19 -17.82 18.28 -13.26
CA GLU A 19 -18.89 17.83 -12.40
C GLU A 19 -18.59 16.47 -11.76
N GLU A 20 -17.96 15.56 -12.52
CA GLU A 20 -17.52 14.25 -12.03
C GLU A 20 -16.40 14.39 -10.99
N VAL A 21 -15.46 15.33 -11.18
CA VAL A 21 -14.42 15.65 -10.19
C VAL A 21 -15.05 16.22 -8.93
N GLU A 22 -15.94 17.21 -9.05
CA GLU A 22 -16.64 17.82 -7.92
C GLU A 22 -17.42 16.77 -7.11
N PHE A 23 -18.15 15.88 -7.77
CA PHE A 23 -18.87 14.78 -7.11
C PHE A 23 -17.91 13.81 -6.43
N PHE A 24 -16.90 13.30 -7.14
CA PHE A 24 -15.93 12.36 -6.58
C PHE A 24 -15.23 12.94 -5.34
N THR A 25 -14.75 14.18 -5.43
CA THR A 25 -14.04 14.81 -4.33
C THR A 25 -14.94 15.09 -3.11
N SER A 26 -16.26 15.24 -3.31
CA SER A 26 -17.22 15.38 -2.22
C SER A 26 -17.39 14.11 -1.37
N LEU A 27 -17.05 12.94 -1.92
CA LEU A 27 -17.10 11.65 -1.22
C LEU A 27 -15.80 11.34 -0.43
N LEU A 28 -14.76 12.14 -0.64
CA LEU A 28 -13.47 11.92 0.01
C LEU A 28 -13.44 12.55 1.41
N ARG A 29 -12.71 11.88 2.29
CA ARG A 29 -12.28 12.44 3.57
C ARG A 29 -10.76 12.42 3.67
N SER A 30 -10.17 13.41 4.32
CA SER A 30 -8.75 13.41 4.65
C SER A 30 -8.53 12.84 6.05
N ARG A 31 -7.41 12.12 6.21
CA ARG A 31 -6.92 11.68 7.51
C ARG A 31 -5.41 11.86 7.57
N SER A 32 -4.93 12.50 8.65
CA SER A 32 -3.52 12.60 8.98
C SER A 32 -3.18 11.61 10.08
N LEU A 33 -2.03 10.99 9.97
CA LEU A 33 -1.49 10.00 10.89
C LEU A 33 -0.08 10.44 11.29
N ALA A 34 0.17 10.53 12.58
CA ALA A 34 1.53 10.70 13.07
C ALA A 34 2.33 9.40 12.88
N ASN A 35 3.66 9.51 12.81
CA ASN A 35 4.54 8.33 12.80
C ASN A 35 4.17 7.37 13.95
N GLY A 36 3.96 6.10 13.62
CA GLY A 36 3.54 5.06 14.56
C GLY A 36 2.04 4.89 14.74
N GLU A 37 1.19 5.78 14.21
CA GLU A 37 -0.26 5.62 14.25
C GLU A 37 -0.75 4.56 13.27
N PHE A 38 -1.90 3.96 13.60
CA PHE A 38 -2.51 2.92 12.78
C PHE A 38 -3.60 3.50 11.87
N LEU A 39 -3.51 3.16 10.59
CA LEU A 39 -4.60 3.33 9.64
C LEU A 39 -5.66 2.24 9.86
N LEU A 40 -5.22 1.00 10.05
CA LEU A 40 -6.03 -0.19 10.33
C LEU A 40 -5.30 -1.06 11.36
N ARG A 41 -6.03 -1.61 12.33
CA ARG A 41 -5.51 -2.60 13.27
C ARG A 41 -6.07 -3.99 12.95
N GLU A 42 -5.28 -5.01 13.20
CA GLU A 42 -5.77 -6.38 13.24
C GLU A 42 -6.99 -6.49 14.17
N GLY A 43 -8.03 -7.20 13.73
CA GLY A 43 -9.32 -7.31 14.41
C GLY A 43 -10.35 -6.25 14.05
N ASP A 44 -9.93 -5.10 13.50
CA ASP A 44 -10.84 -4.08 12.96
C ASP A 44 -11.31 -4.46 11.55
N VAL A 45 -12.50 -4.01 11.16
CA VAL A 45 -12.98 -4.13 9.78
C VAL A 45 -12.46 -2.97 8.94
N CYS A 46 -11.80 -3.26 7.82
CA CYS A 46 -11.42 -2.25 6.83
C CYS A 46 -12.67 -1.67 6.18
N ARG A 47 -12.83 -0.34 6.25
CA ARG A 47 -14.01 0.37 5.74
C ARG A 47 -13.71 1.35 4.62
N TYR A 48 -12.45 1.55 4.30
CA TYR A 48 -11.98 2.60 3.41
C TYR A 48 -10.88 2.11 2.49
N GLU A 49 -10.97 2.49 1.23
CA GLU A 49 -9.82 2.64 0.36
C GLU A 49 -9.07 3.91 0.76
N SER A 50 -7.75 3.84 0.87
CA SER A 50 -6.92 4.96 1.33
C SER A 50 -5.80 5.25 0.34
N PHE A 51 -5.78 6.45 -0.23
CA PHE A 51 -4.74 6.91 -1.13
C PHE A 51 -3.71 7.74 -0.35
N VAL A 52 -2.44 7.38 -0.44
CA VAL A 52 -1.35 8.10 0.25
C VAL A 52 -1.00 9.37 -0.53
N VAL A 53 -1.22 10.53 0.08
CA VAL A 53 -0.87 11.84 -0.49
C VAL A 53 0.53 12.25 -0.09
N LYS A 54 0.92 11.93 1.15
CA LYS A 54 2.23 12.20 1.72
C LYS A 54 2.55 11.13 2.74
N GLY A 55 3.82 10.79 2.89
CA GLY A 55 4.26 9.86 3.91
C GLY A 55 4.31 8.42 3.43
N CYS A 56 4.34 7.49 4.35
CA CYS A 56 4.44 6.07 4.06
C CYS A 56 3.76 5.21 5.11
N LEU A 57 3.07 4.18 4.63
CA LEU A 57 2.46 3.15 5.45
C LEU A 57 3.18 1.81 5.23
N LYS A 58 3.26 1.00 6.27
CA LYS A 58 3.60 -0.42 6.17
C LYS A 58 2.38 -1.28 6.49
N THR A 59 2.18 -2.33 5.69
CA THR A 59 1.19 -3.38 5.95
C THR A 59 1.91 -4.63 6.42
N TYR A 60 1.48 -5.19 7.56
CA TYR A 60 2.10 -6.37 8.16
C TYR A 60 1.09 -7.19 8.95
N TYR A 61 1.39 -8.45 9.16
CA TYR A 61 0.72 -9.29 10.16
C TYR A 61 1.69 -9.68 11.27
N LEU A 62 1.14 -10.02 12.43
CA LEU A 62 1.91 -10.57 13.55
C LEU A 62 1.79 -12.09 13.55
N ASP A 63 2.90 -12.78 13.74
CA ASP A 63 2.85 -14.21 14.04
C ASP A 63 2.56 -14.47 15.53
N GLU A 64 2.41 -15.73 15.89
CA GLU A 64 2.12 -16.16 17.26
C GLU A 64 3.19 -15.71 18.28
N THR A 65 4.39 -15.37 17.82
CA THR A 65 5.50 -14.89 18.64
C THR A 65 5.57 -13.36 18.74
N GLY A 66 4.68 -12.64 18.02
CA GLY A 66 4.63 -11.19 17.94
C GLY A 66 5.65 -10.57 16.99
N ILE A 67 6.22 -11.37 16.07
CA ILE A 67 7.12 -10.86 15.03
C ILE A 67 6.29 -10.28 13.88
N GLU A 68 6.67 -9.07 13.45
CA GLU A 68 6.06 -8.39 12.30
C GLU A 68 6.56 -9.01 10.99
N HIS A 69 5.63 -9.51 10.18
CA HIS A 69 5.88 -9.97 8.81
C HIS A 69 5.32 -8.94 7.84
N ILE A 70 6.20 -8.14 7.24
CA ILE A 70 5.79 -7.06 6.34
C ILE A 70 5.35 -7.63 4.99
N ILE A 71 4.15 -7.22 4.56
CA ILE A 71 3.54 -7.60 3.29
C ILE A 71 3.86 -6.56 2.23
N ASP A 72 3.69 -5.26 2.56
CA ASP A 72 3.94 -4.16 1.62
C ASP A 72 4.25 -2.83 2.31
N PHE A 73 4.72 -1.88 1.49
CA PHE A 73 4.91 -0.46 1.82
C PHE A 73 4.15 0.39 0.82
N SER A 74 3.21 1.18 1.30
CA SER A 74 2.45 2.13 0.48
C SER A 74 3.00 3.53 0.70
N ILE A 75 3.61 4.09 -0.35
CA ILE A 75 4.15 5.45 -0.40
C ILE A 75 3.18 6.38 -1.13
N GLU A 76 3.58 7.63 -1.36
CA GLU A 76 2.81 8.58 -2.15
C GLU A 76 2.37 7.99 -3.51
N GLU A 77 1.17 8.30 -3.94
CA GLU A 77 0.47 7.78 -5.13
C GLU A 77 0.01 6.31 -5.03
N TRP A 78 0.22 5.66 -3.90
CA TRP A 78 -0.23 4.28 -3.68
C TRP A 78 -1.51 4.21 -2.87
N TRP A 79 -2.28 3.16 -3.11
CA TRP A 79 -3.46 2.82 -2.32
C TRP A 79 -3.06 1.86 -1.19
N ALA A 80 -3.69 2.01 -0.04
CA ALA A 80 -3.44 1.23 1.17
C ALA A 80 -4.77 0.82 1.81
N ASP A 81 -5.01 -0.46 1.83
CA ASP A 81 -6.20 -1.09 2.40
C ASP A 81 -5.91 -2.55 2.78
N ASP A 82 -6.86 -3.20 3.44
CA ASP A 82 -7.02 -4.65 3.42
C ASP A 82 -8.23 -4.97 2.54
N LEU A 83 -7.98 -5.20 1.27
CA LEU A 83 -9.02 -5.46 0.28
C LEU A 83 -9.93 -6.63 0.66
N TYR A 84 -9.37 -7.70 1.27
CA TYR A 84 -10.17 -8.84 1.73
C TYR A 84 -11.16 -8.40 2.80
N SER A 85 -10.69 -7.69 3.83
CA SER A 85 -11.54 -7.17 4.89
C SER A 85 -12.56 -6.15 4.36
N LEU A 86 -12.13 -5.26 3.45
CA LEU A 86 -13.00 -4.25 2.83
C LEU A 86 -14.16 -4.90 2.04
N LEU A 87 -13.88 -5.93 1.25
CA LEU A 87 -14.89 -6.59 0.43
C LEU A 87 -15.81 -7.49 1.25
N THR A 88 -15.23 -8.31 2.12
CA THR A 88 -16.00 -9.29 2.92
C THR A 88 -16.64 -8.71 4.17
N GLN A 89 -16.22 -7.52 4.59
CA GLN A 89 -16.62 -6.87 5.85
C GLN A 89 -16.37 -7.73 7.09
N THR A 90 -15.30 -8.54 7.03
CA THR A 90 -14.80 -9.34 8.16
C THR A 90 -13.57 -8.67 8.79
N PRO A 91 -13.24 -8.96 10.07
CA PRO A 91 -12.05 -8.41 10.71
C PRO A 91 -10.76 -8.68 9.92
N SER A 92 -9.93 -7.65 9.79
CA SER A 92 -8.61 -7.74 9.17
C SER A 92 -7.68 -8.62 10.01
N LYS A 93 -6.83 -9.39 9.32
CA LYS A 93 -5.71 -10.10 9.94
C LYS A 93 -4.40 -9.31 9.87
N SER A 94 -4.44 -8.13 9.25
CA SER A 94 -3.27 -7.29 9.04
C SER A 94 -3.37 -5.99 9.80
N ASN A 95 -2.21 -5.42 10.08
CA ASN A 95 -2.06 -4.07 10.58
C ASN A 95 -1.55 -3.16 9.45
N ILE A 96 -2.08 -1.94 9.34
CA ILE A 96 -1.55 -0.89 8.48
C ILE A 96 -1.14 0.28 9.37
N LYS A 97 0.16 0.62 9.37
CA LYS A 97 0.77 1.57 10.30
C LYS A 97 1.64 2.60 9.58
N ALA A 98 1.53 3.86 9.97
CA ALA A 98 2.39 4.93 9.49
C ALA A 98 3.83 4.76 10.00
N ILE A 99 4.81 4.89 9.09
CA ILE A 99 6.24 4.85 9.41
C ILE A 99 6.91 6.22 9.34
N ASP A 100 6.18 7.20 8.86
CA ASP A 100 6.43 8.64 8.94
C ASP A 100 5.09 9.38 9.02
N ASP A 101 5.11 10.70 9.24
CA ASP A 101 3.88 11.49 9.26
C ASP A 101 3.20 11.40 7.89
N THR A 102 2.00 10.84 7.87
CA THR A 102 1.32 10.40 6.67
C THR A 102 -0.05 11.04 6.52
N ASP A 103 -0.33 11.61 5.34
CA ASP A 103 -1.63 12.12 4.95
C ASP A 103 -2.27 11.21 3.91
N VAL A 104 -3.51 10.81 4.12
CA VAL A 104 -4.28 9.97 3.20
C VAL A 104 -5.62 10.61 2.84
N LEU A 105 -6.08 10.33 1.61
CA LEU A 105 -7.45 10.56 1.16
C LEU A 105 -8.18 9.22 1.18
N GLN A 106 -9.35 9.19 1.79
CA GLN A 106 -10.10 7.96 2.00
C GLN A 106 -11.48 8.06 1.35
N ILE A 107 -11.92 6.96 0.73
CA ILE A 107 -13.29 6.77 0.27
C ILE A 107 -13.88 5.52 0.95
N GLY A 108 -15.07 5.66 1.51
CA GLY A 108 -15.77 4.57 2.19
C GLY A 108 -16.37 3.56 1.22
N LYS A 109 -16.56 2.32 1.67
CA LYS A 109 -17.18 1.26 0.83
C LYS A 109 -18.55 1.68 0.28
N THR A 110 -19.40 2.28 1.10
CA THR A 110 -20.72 2.75 0.66
C THR A 110 -20.62 3.86 -0.38
N ASP A 111 -19.62 4.76 -0.22
CA ASP A 111 -19.39 5.86 -1.14
C ASP A 111 -18.80 5.36 -2.46
N LEU A 112 -18.02 4.26 -2.45
CA LEU A 112 -17.55 3.59 -3.65
C LEU A 112 -18.71 3.04 -4.48
N GLU A 113 -19.68 2.37 -3.87
CA GLU A 113 -20.87 1.88 -4.57
C GLU A 113 -21.70 3.03 -5.17
N LEU A 114 -21.85 4.13 -4.42
CA LEU A 114 -22.48 5.34 -4.91
C LEU A 114 -21.72 5.94 -6.10
N LEU A 115 -20.37 5.98 -6.01
CA LEU A 115 -19.49 6.47 -7.05
C LEU A 115 -19.62 5.64 -8.33
N TYR A 116 -19.60 4.31 -8.24
CA TYR A 116 -19.74 3.41 -9.40
C TYR A 116 -21.08 3.60 -10.11
N ASN A 117 -22.18 3.70 -9.34
CA ASN A 117 -23.49 3.95 -9.91
C ASN A 117 -23.61 5.33 -10.59
N LYS A 118 -22.97 6.36 -10.01
CA LYS A 118 -23.05 7.72 -10.54
C LYS A 118 -22.07 7.98 -11.70
N ILE A 119 -20.86 7.42 -11.59
CA ILE A 119 -19.77 7.60 -12.56
C ILE A 119 -19.15 6.23 -12.88
N PRO A 120 -19.76 5.43 -13.78
CA PRO A 120 -19.32 4.05 -14.08
C PRO A 120 -17.86 3.92 -14.55
N LYS A 121 -17.22 5.02 -14.99
CA LYS A 121 -15.78 5.04 -15.33
C LYS A 121 -14.90 4.60 -14.17
N PHE A 122 -15.32 4.82 -12.91
CA PHE A 122 -14.56 4.40 -11.75
C PHE A 122 -14.51 2.88 -11.57
N GLU A 123 -15.47 2.11 -12.06
CA GLU A 123 -15.34 0.65 -12.12
C GLU A 123 -14.12 0.24 -12.97
N ARG A 124 -13.93 0.91 -14.13
CA ARG A 124 -12.73 0.69 -14.94
C ARG A 124 -11.45 1.05 -14.17
N PHE A 125 -11.43 2.19 -13.48
CA PHE A 125 -10.28 2.63 -12.70
C PHE A 125 -9.90 1.60 -11.62
N PHE A 126 -10.82 1.25 -10.73
CA PHE A 126 -10.57 0.31 -9.64
C PHE A 126 -10.30 -1.11 -10.15
N ARG A 127 -10.95 -1.56 -11.23
CA ARG A 127 -10.62 -2.84 -11.86
C ARG A 127 -9.15 -2.87 -12.31
N ILE A 128 -8.64 -1.81 -12.96
CA ILE A 128 -7.23 -1.73 -13.37
C ILE A 128 -6.32 -1.73 -12.13
N LEU A 129 -6.66 -0.98 -11.10
CA LEU A 129 -5.92 -0.93 -9.84
C LEU A 129 -5.79 -2.33 -9.21
N PHE A 130 -6.92 -3.04 -9.04
CA PHE A 130 -6.92 -4.38 -8.46
C PHE A 130 -6.23 -5.43 -9.34
N GLN A 131 -6.34 -5.33 -10.66
CA GLN A 131 -5.58 -6.21 -11.58
C GLN A 131 -4.07 -6.01 -11.40
N ASN A 132 -3.60 -4.77 -11.31
CA ASN A 132 -2.19 -4.46 -11.09
C ASN A 132 -1.71 -4.94 -9.71
N ALA A 133 -2.51 -4.75 -8.66
CA ALA A 133 -2.22 -5.25 -7.32
C ALA A 133 -2.12 -6.79 -7.31
N TYR A 134 -3.05 -7.49 -7.95
CA TYR A 134 -3.02 -8.94 -8.10
C TYR A 134 -1.75 -9.44 -8.82
N ILE A 135 -1.38 -8.78 -9.93
CA ILE A 135 -0.16 -9.11 -10.68
C ILE A 135 1.08 -8.94 -9.78
N ALA A 136 1.17 -7.81 -9.07
CA ALA A 136 2.27 -7.54 -8.16
C ALA A 136 2.38 -8.58 -7.03
N GLN A 137 1.25 -8.96 -6.42
CA GLN A 137 1.21 -10.02 -5.40
C GLN A 137 1.65 -11.37 -5.96
N ARG A 138 1.20 -11.75 -7.16
CA ARG A 138 1.61 -13.01 -7.82
C ARG A 138 3.11 -13.03 -8.09
N GLU A 139 3.68 -11.93 -8.56
CA GLU A 139 5.13 -11.80 -8.74
C GLU A 139 5.87 -11.95 -7.40
N GLN A 140 5.39 -11.32 -6.34
CA GLN A 140 6.01 -11.40 -5.01
C GLN A 140 5.99 -12.83 -4.47
N ILE A 141 4.87 -13.56 -4.59
CA ILE A 141 4.76 -14.97 -4.22
C ILE A 141 5.73 -15.83 -5.03
N ASN A 142 5.77 -15.64 -6.35
CA ASN A 142 6.69 -16.40 -7.20
C ASN A 142 8.16 -16.17 -6.81
N LEU A 143 8.54 -14.91 -6.54
CA LEU A 143 9.89 -14.57 -6.07
C LEU A 143 10.20 -15.18 -4.71
N ALA A 144 9.23 -15.20 -3.79
CA ALA A 144 9.41 -15.81 -2.48
C ALA A 144 9.67 -17.32 -2.56
N LEU A 145 9.05 -18.00 -3.55
CA LEU A 145 9.17 -19.45 -3.74
C LEU A 145 10.40 -19.87 -4.59
N SER A 146 10.82 -19.05 -5.57
CA SER A 146 11.78 -19.46 -6.58
C SER A 146 13.10 -18.71 -6.54
N ALA A 147 13.17 -17.51 -5.96
CA ALA A 147 14.35 -16.67 -5.98
C ALA A 147 15.16 -16.74 -4.68
N SER A 148 16.49 -16.69 -4.80
CA SER A 148 17.36 -16.53 -3.64
C SER A 148 17.13 -15.19 -2.93
N ALA A 149 17.49 -15.09 -1.67
CA ALA A 149 17.39 -13.84 -0.90
C ALA A 149 18.18 -12.69 -1.56
N ARG A 150 19.30 -13.00 -2.23
CA ARG A 150 20.07 -12.00 -2.98
C ARG A 150 19.30 -11.47 -4.18
N GLU A 151 18.68 -12.33 -4.95
CA GLU A 151 17.87 -11.93 -6.12
C GLU A 151 16.65 -11.11 -5.68
N ARG A 152 15.94 -11.53 -4.61
CA ARG A 152 14.83 -10.76 -4.04
C ARG A 152 15.27 -9.36 -3.61
N TYR A 153 16.40 -9.25 -2.93
CA TYR A 153 16.95 -7.95 -2.52
C TYR A 153 17.30 -7.06 -3.72
N LEU A 154 18.00 -7.59 -4.73
CA LEU A 154 18.37 -6.81 -5.92
C LEU A 154 17.14 -6.31 -6.69
N LEU A 155 16.14 -7.17 -6.85
CA LEU A 155 14.87 -6.79 -7.48
C LEU A 155 14.11 -5.75 -6.65
N PHE A 156 14.10 -5.90 -5.32
CA PHE A 156 13.47 -4.94 -4.41
C PHE A 156 14.09 -3.54 -4.55
N ILE A 157 15.42 -3.43 -4.51
CA ILE A 157 16.11 -2.15 -4.67
C ILE A 157 15.93 -1.57 -6.08
N LYS A 158 15.93 -2.42 -7.11
CA LYS A 158 15.65 -1.99 -8.48
C LYS A 158 14.24 -1.40 -8.63
N LYS A 159 13.22 -2.04 -8.03
CA LYS A 159 11.82 -1.57 -8.07
C LYS A 159 11.55 -0.39 -7.13
N LYS A 160 12.24 -0.33 -5.98
CA LYS A 160 12.07 0.69 -4.93
C LYS A 160 13.43 1.32 -4.55
N PRO A 161 14.05 2.12 -5.43
CA PRO A 161 15.41 2.66 -5.21
C PRO A 161 15.51 3.59 -3.99
N TYR A 162 14.39 4.14 -3.53
CA TYR A 162 14.28 4.95 -2.32
C TYR A 162 14.24 4.13 -1.02
N ALA A 163 14.01 2.82 -1.10
CA ALA A 163 13.68 1.97 0.05
C ALA A 163 14.77 1.98 1.14
N GLU A 164 16.05 1.93 0.75
CA GLU A 164 17.16 1.92 1.71
C GLU A 164 17.30 3.21 2.53
N LYS A 165 16.80 4.33 2.00
CA LYS A 165 16.81 5.63 2.68
C LYS A 165 15.56 5.83 3.54
N ARG A 166 14.45 5.20 3.17
CA ARG A 166 13.14 5.46 3.75
C ARG A 166 12.71 4.41 4.77
N PHE A 167 13.10 3.15 4.57
CA PHE A 167 12.68 2.04 5.42
C PHE A 167 13.79 1.57 6.35
N SER A 168 13.41 1.16 7.57
CA SER A 168 14.38 0.59 8.50
C SER A 168 14.95 -0.73 7.95
N GLN A 169 16.18 -1.05 8.35
CA GLN A 169 16.80 -2.33 7.98
C GLN A 169 15.97 -3.53 8.48
N LYS A 170 15.34 -3.40 9.64
CA LYS A 170 14.43 -4.41 10.21
C LYS A 170 13.23 -4.64 9.29
N ASP A 171 12.60 -3.56 8.84
CA ASP A 171 11.42 -3.63 7.98
C ASP A 171 11.76 -4.23 6.59
N ILE A 172 12.88 -3.81 5.99
CA ILE A 172 13.33 -4.39 4.72
C ILE A 172 13.66 -5.89 4.88
N ALA A 173 14.31 -6.28 5.97
CA ALA A 173 14.61 -7.69 6.23
C ALA A 173 13.34 -8.52 6.39
N SER A 174 12.36 -8.01 7.13
CA SER A 174 11.04 -8.64 7.30
C SER A 174 10.33 -8.81 5.95
N TYR A 175 10.26 -7.74 5.13
CA TYR A 175 9.66 -7.79 3.79
C TYR A 175 10.33 -8.83 2.86
N LEU A 176 11.65 -8.98 2.97
CA LEU A 176 12.42 -9.95 2.18
C LEU A 176 12.41 -11.36 2.77
N GLY A 177 11.83 -11.57 3.95
CA GLY A 177 11.84 -12.87 4.63
C GLY A 177 13.24 -13.32 5.06
N VAL A 178 14.07 -12.37 5.55
CA VAL A 178 15.44 -12.65 6.01
C VAL A 178 15.71 -11.97 7.36
N THR A 179 16.80 -12.36 8.02
CA THR A 179 17.22 -11.67 9.25
C THR A 179 17.91 -10.33 8.93
N PRO A 180 17.85 -9.33 9.84
CA PRO A 180 18.58 -8.07 9.66
C PRO A 180 20.09 -8.26 9.50
N GLN A 181 20.69 -9.24 10.20
CA GLN A 181 22.09 -9.58 10.12
C GLN A 181 22.46 -10.12 8.71
N PHE A 182 21.63 -11.02 8.18
CA PHE A 182 21.81 -11.55 6.83
C PHE A 182 21.71 -10.44 5.78
N LEU A 183 20.70 -9.54 5.90
CA LEU A 183 20.55 -8.39 5.02
C LEU A 183 21.78 -7.47 5.06
N SER A 184 22.35 -7.22 6.25
CA SER A 184 23.57 -6.42 6.40
C SER A 184 24.76 -7.03 5.63
N THR A 185 24.94 -8.35 5.77
CA THR A 185 25.99 -9.09 5.05
C THR A 185 25.79 -9.02 3.52
N LEU A 186 24.54 -9.17 3.09
CA LEU A 186 24.15 -9.10 1.68
C LEU A 186 24.48 -7.74 1.06
N ARG A 187 24.13 -6.65 1.77
CA ARG A 187 24.44 -5.26 1.35
C ARG A 187 25.93 -5.02 1.16
N LYS A 188 26.76 -5.49 2.09
CA LYS A 188 28.23 -5.36 1.99
C LYS A 188 28.73 -6.04 0.74
N LYS A 189 28.34 -7.29 0.47
CA LYS A 189 28.75 -8.04 -0.72
C LYS A 189 28.29 -7.40 -2.04
N THR A 190 27.12 -6.76 -2.06
CA THR A 190 26.57 -6.13 -3.28
C THR A 190 27.24 -4.79 -3.59
N ARG A 191 27.80 -4.08 -2.59
CA ARG A 191 28.52 -2.81 -2.77
C ARG A 191 29.99 -2.98 -3.11
N SER A 192 30.54 -4.19 -2.89
CA SER A 192 31.96 -4.51 -3.11
C SER A 192 32.24 -5.26 -4.43
N GLY A 193 31.22 -5.55 -5.22
CA GLY A 193 31.29 -6.15 -6.55
C GLY A 193 30.60 -5.30 -7.59
#